data_bf5404697145e09a94b64a804743b729
#
_entry.id   bf5404697145e09a94b64a804743b729
#
_cell.length_a   1.000
_cell.length_b   1.000
_cell.length_c   1.000
_cell.angle_alpha   90.00
_cell.angle_beta   90.00
_cell.angle_gamma   90.00
#
_symmetry.space_group_name_H-M   'P 1'
#
loop_
_entity.id
_entity.type
_entity.pdbx_description
1 polymer ?
#
loop_
_entity_poly.entity_id
_entity_poly.type
_entity_poly.pdbx_seq_one_letter_code
_entity_poly.pdbx_strand_id
1 'polypeptide(L)'
;MNRVLDMAGPDITQHEIDVVIDAMKTGWHEKPYYYVEKFQSEFAKYHDRKFGIMTPNCTTAIHLLLSCLGIGEGDEVIVPECTWIATAAPITYLKGTPVFCDIDRDNWCSDPKSIRENITDKTKAIIVVDLFGNMPHMDEIVKISEEYNIPLIEDSAESLGSTYKGTRAGKFGIGSVFSFHRTKTLTTGEGGMLLLDDEELYKKCMIWRDHGRDGALPPHMRNPNTKMYFNEEVTYKYMPFNLQAAIGYAQFQRIDELVGKKVYQLEFYKNELSKVPDLQFNEQSDIVENGAWITTMVIGKSHNIDKETFIKKMSDLGVPIRPFFYPLSQLPPFSKAIFSPSLPKGLEDNRNINTVSYDVSNRGVNLPGSARMKDDDFKYVCDKIKECLS
;
A
#
# COMPACT_ATOMS: atom_id res chain seq x y z
N MET A 1 24.71 19.34 17.73
CA MET A 1 23.28 19.31 17.39
C MET A 1 22.83 17.86 17.51
N ASN A 2 21.67 17.61 18.15
CA ASN A 2 21.14 16.24 18.18
C ASN A 2 20.71 15.84 16.77
N ARG A 3 21.15 14.67 16.29
CA ARG A 3 20.74 14.12 15.01
C ARG A 3 19.26 13.76 15.02
N VAL A 4 18.60 13.97 13.88
CA VAL A 4 17.21 13.57 13.71
C VAL A 4 17.20 12.32 12.81
N LEU A 5 17.02 11.15 13.42
CA LEU A 5 17.00 9.87 12.72
C LEU A 5 15.59 9.27 12.81
N ASP A 6 14.66 9.86 12.06
CA ASP A 6 13.28 9.38 12.03
C ASP A 6 13.09 8.36 10.89
N MET A 7 12.36 7.27 11.15
CA MET A 7 12.07 6.24 10.17
C MET A 7 11.27 6.74 8.97
N ALA A 8 10.27 7.57 9.22
CA ALA A 8 9.42 8.20 8.24
C ALA A 8 8.69 9.38 8.88
N GLY A 9 8.16 10.25 8.08
CA GLY A 9 7.37 11.39 8.54
C GLY A 9 7.08 12.34 7.40
N PRO A 10 6.04 13.15 7.55
CA PRO A 10 5.61 14.06 6.50
C PRO A 10 6.57 15.23 6.30
N ASP A 11 6.49 15.82 5.13
CA ASP A 11 7.03 17.14 4.83
C ASP A 11 5.87 18.14 4.80
N ILE A 12 5.66 18.84 5.90
CA ILE A 12 4.60 19.85 6.04
C ILE A 12 5.21 21.23 5.92
N THR A 13 4.70 22.02 5.00
CA THR A 13 5.11 23.41 4.75
C THR A 13 3.98 24.39 5.07
N GLN A 14 4.24 25.68 4.84
CA GLN A 14 3.21 26.71 5.01
C GLN A 14 2.05 26.50 4.03
N HIS A 15 2.29 25.89 2.87
CA HIS A 15 1.22 25.61 1.90
C HIS A 15 0.13 24.69 2.48
N GLU A 16 0.49 23.58 3.11
CA GLU A 16 -0.47 22.68 3.76
C GLU A 16 -1.23 23.39 4.88
N ILE A 17 -0.54 24.21 5.68
CA ILE A 17 -1.14 24.99 6.76
C ILE A 17 -2.19 25.95 6.21
N ASP A 18 -1.88 26.69 5.14
CA ASP A 18 -2.78 27.68 4.54
C ASP A 18 -4.04 27.02 3.95
N VAL A 19 -3.89 25.87 3.27
CA VAL A 19 -5.02 25.12 2.71
C VAL A 19 -5.93 24.55 3.81
N VAL A 20 -5.35 24.06 4.92
CA VAL A 20 -6.13 23.60 6.07
C VAL A 20 -6.85 24.76 6.75
N ILE A 21 -6.21 25.93 6.87
CA ILE A 21 -6.87 27.16 7.40
C ILE A 21 -8.04 27.58 6.51
N ASP A 22 -7.87 27.49 5.18
CA ASP A 22 -8.97 27.76 4.25
C ASP A 22 -10.13 26.77 4.47
N ALA A 23 -9.82 25.47 4.54
CA ALA A 23 -10.83 24.43 4.80
C ALA A 23 -11.56 24.65 6.14
N MET A 24 -10.86 25.13 7.19
CA MET A 24 -11.47 25.47 8.47
C MET A 24 -12.44 26.66 8.38
N LYS A 25 -12.12 27.65 7.54
CA LYS A 25 -12.93 28.86 7.38
C LYS A 25 -14.11 28.66 6.44
N THR A 26 -13.92 27.89 5.35
CA THR A 26 -14.87 27.83 4.22
C THR A 26 -15.52 26.46 4.02
N GLY A 27 -14.93 25.40 4.56
CA GLY A 27 -15.28 23.98 4.29
C GLY A 27 -16.46 23.46 5.09
N TRP A 28 -17.44 24.33 5.42
CA TRP A 28 -18.67 24.01 6.14
C TRP A 28 -19.88 24.48 5.34
N HIS A 29 -21.05 24.14 5.77
CA HIS A 29 -22.33 24.61 5.20
C HIS A 29 -22.43 24.39 3.67
N GLU A 30 -22.01 25.34 2.85
CA GLU A 30 -22.14 25.31 1.39
C GLU A 30 -21.09 24.45 0.70
N LYS A 31 -19.93 24.19 1.35
CA LYS A 31 -18.77 23.49 0.77
C LYS A 31 -18.21 22.36 1.67
N PRO A 32 -19.07 21.53 2.28
CA PRO A 32 -18.61 20.56 3.30
C PRO A 32 -17.70 19.46 2.74
N TYR A 33 -17.69 19.25 1.43
CA TYR A 33 -16.90 18.20 0.74
C TYR A 33 -16.01 18.76 -0.37
N TYR A 34 -15.79 20.08 -0.44
CA TYR A 34 -15.04 20.71 -1.51
C TYR A 34 -13.65 20.09 -1.72
N TYR A 35 -12.86 19.95 -0.66
CA TYR A 35 -11.52 19.37 -0.76
C TYR A 35 -11.56 17.85 -0.98
N VAL A 36 -12.58 17.15 -0.47
CA VAL A 36 -12.78 15.73 -0.74
C VAL A 36 -13.01 15.50 -2.24
N GLU A 37 -13.95 16.23 -2.83
CA GLU A 37 -14.28 16.11 -4.26
C GLU A 37 -13.08 16.49 -5.14
N LYS A 38 -12.41 17.57 -4.80
CA LYS A 38 -11.25 18.07 -5.54
C LYS A 38 -10.08 17.07 -5.49
N PHE A 39 -9.73 16.57 -4.31
CA PHE A 39 -8.66 15.61 -4.15
C PHE A 39 -8.97 14.28 -4.85
N GLN A 40 -10.20 13.76 -4.72
CA GLN A 40 -10.65 12.56 -5.43
C GLN A 40 -10.47 12.70 -6.95
N SER A 41 -10.97 13.80 -7.51
CA SER A 41 -10.95 14.03 -8.96
C SER A 41 -9.53 14.18 -9.52
N GLU A 42 -8.69 15.02 -8.88
CA GLU A 42 -7.34 15.29 -9.38
C GLU A 42 -6.40 14.09 -9.15
N PHE A 43 -6.56 13.36 -8.05
CA PHE A 43 -5.79 12.15 -7.78
C PHE A 43 -6.14 11.01 -8.74
N ALA A 44 -7.43 10.80 -9.05
CA ALA A 44 -7.87 9.83 -10.04
C ALA A 44 -7.29 10.18 -11.42
N LYS A 45 -7.37 11.43 -11.83
CA LYS A 45 -6.80 11.90 -13.11
C LYS A 45 -5.28 11.69 -13.19
N TYR A 46 -4.55 11.93 -12.10
CA TYR A 46 -3.09 11.71 -12.05
C TYR A 46 -2.71 10.26 -12.32
N HIS A 47 -3.53 9.31 -11.85
CA HIS A 47 -3.35 7.87 -12.06
C HIS A 47 -4.08 7.33 -13.32
N ASP A 48 -4.58 8.22 -14.19
CA ASP A 48 -5.34 7.86 -15.40
C ASP A 48 -6.56 6.97 -15.09
N ARG A 49 -7.22 7.21 -13.95
CA ARG A 49 -8.48 6.57 -13.53
C ARG A 49 -9.65 7.52 -13.68
N LYS A 50 -10.84 6.96 -13.92
CA LYS A 50 -12.07 7.78 -14.09
C LYS A 50 -12.59 8.32 -12.75
N PHE A 51 -12.51 7.52 -11.68
CA PHE A 51 -13.14 7.81 -10.40
C PHE A 51 -12.19 7.62 -9.23
N GLY A 52 -12.24 8.55 -8.26
CA GLY A 52 -11.59 8.46 -6.97
C GLY A 52 -12.60 8.48 -5.84
N ILE A 53 -12.40 7.65 -4.83
CA ILE A 53 -13.23 7.56 -3.62
C ILE A 53 -12.30 7.66 -2.42
N MET A 54 -12.28 8.79 -1.75
CA MET A 54 -11.53 8.96 -0.51
C MET A 54 -12.22 8.23 0.65
N THR A 55 -11.42 7.58 1.49
CA THR A 55 -11.84 6.84 2.68
C THR A 55 -11.02 7.28 3.90
N PRO A 56 -11.45 6.97 5.14
CA PRO A 56 -10.69 7.31 6.35
C PRO A 56 -9.29 6.72 6.42
N ASN A 57 -9.05 5.59 5.77
CA ASN A 57 -7.75 4.91 5.64
C ASN A 57 -7.79 3.88 4.50
N CYS A 58 -6.62 3.37 4.08
CA CYS A 58 -6.52 2.39 2.99
C CYS A 58 -7.22 1.06 3.33
N THR A 59 -7.17 0.60 4.58
CA THR A 59 -7.84 -0.64 5.03
C THR A 59 -9.34 -0.59 4.74
N THR A 60 -9.98 0.56 4.99
CA THR A 60 -11.41 0.75 4.68
C THR A 60 -11.68 0.87 3.19
N ALA A 61 -10.72 1.32 2.38
CA ALA A 61 -10.82 1.30 0.92
C ALA A 61 -10.84 -0.13 0.38
N ILE A 62 -9.92 -0.99 0.86
CA ILE A 62 -9.90 -2.43 0.51
C ILE A 62 -11.20 -3.10 0.94
N HIS A 63 -11.60 -2.88 2.20
CA HIS A 63 -12.83 -3.48 2.75
C HIS A 63 -14.06 -3.07 1.94
N LEU A 64 -14.19 -1.78 1.60
CA LEU A 64 -15.29 -1.28 0.80
C LEU A 64 -15.35 -1.94 -0.58
N LEU A 65 -14.21 -2.02 -1.27
CA LEU A 65 -14.14 -2.64 -2.60
C LEU A 65 -14.51 -4.12 -2.55
N LEU A 66 -13.90 -4.89 -1.63
CA LEU A 66 -14.18 -6.31 -1.46
C LEU A 66 -15.66 -6.57 -1.11
N SER A 67 -16.25 -5.73 -0.24
CA SER A 67 -17.67 -5.80 0.10
C SER A 67 -18.56 -5.56 -1.13
N CYS A 68 -18.22 -4.55 -1.94
CA CYS A 68 -18.96 -4.23 -3.17
C CYS A 68 -18.81 -5.31 -4.24
N LEU A 69 -17.70 -6.06 -4.24
CA LEU A 69 -17.52 -7.26 -5.08
C LEU A 69 -18.27 -8.48 -4.56
N GLY A 70 -18.83 -8.41 -3.34
CA GLY A 70 -19.61 -9.49 -2.75
C GLY A 70 -18.78 -10.59 -2.10
N ILE A 71 -17.54 -10.29 -1.69
CA ILE A 71 -16.72 -11.26 -0.95
C ILE A 71 -17.38 -11.62 0.37
N GLY A 72 -17.43 -12.91 0.68
CA GLY A 72 -18.10 -13.45 1.86
C GLY A 72 -17.57 -14.81 2.30
N GLU A 73 -18.37 -15.49 3.15
CA GLU A 73 -18.03 -16.80 3.68
C GLU A 73 -17.92 -17.85 2.56
N GLY A 74 -16.82 -18.59 2.53
CA GLY A 74 -16.50 -19.58 1.51
C GLY A 74 -15.71 -19.06 0.31
N ASP A 75 -15.59 -17.74 0.16
CA ASP A 75 -14.78 -17.14 -0.89
C ASP A 75 -13.30 -17.05 -0.49
N GLU A 76 -12.42 -17.21 -1.47
CA GLU A 76 -10.97 -17.09 -1.33
C GLU A 76 -10.47 -15.84 -2.05
N VAL A 77 -9.52 -15.13 -1.41
CA VAL A 77 -8.82 -13.98 -2.01
C VAL A 77 -7.32 -14.21 -1.91
N ILE A 78 -6.63 -14.25 -3.07
CA ILE A 78 -5.18 -14.41 -3.12
C ILE A 78 -4.53 -13.07 -2.77
N VAL A 79 -3.54 -13.11 -1.84
CA VAL A 79 -2.73 -11.96 -1.41
C VAL A 79 -1.28 -12.38 -1.21
N PRO A 80 -0.28 -11.48 -1.33
CA PRO A 80 1.11 -11.84 -1.06
C PRO A 80 1.34 -12.22 0.41
N GLU A 81 2.22 -13.18 0.64
CA GLU A 81 2.66 -13.61 1.97
C GLU A 81 3.34 -12.48 2.75
N CYS A 82 4.13 -11.62 2.07
CA CYS A 82 4.81 -10.49 2.66
C CYS A 82 4.13 -9.17 2.28
N THR A 83 3.36 -8.62 3.20
CA THR A 83 2.78 -7.27 3.13
C THR A 83 2.35 -6.83 4.53
N TRP A 84 1.89 -5.59 4.65
CA TRP A 84 1.21 -5.13 5.85
C TRP A 84 -0.14 -5.86 6.03
N ILE A 85 -0.47 -6.21 7.27
CA ILE A 85 -1.71 -6.95 7.60
C ILE A 85 -2.99 -6.31 7.04
N ALA A 86 -2.98 -5.01 6.76
CA ALA A 86 -4.12 -4.27 6.24
C ALA A 86 -4.59 -4.74 4.86
N THR A 87 -3.74 -5.40 4.08
CA THR A 87 -4.13 -6.01 2.79
C THR A 87 -5.02 -7.24 2.99
N ALA A 88 -4.71 -8.08 4.00
CA ALA A 88 -5.42 -9.34 4.23
C ALA A 88 -6.58 -9.24 5.25
N ALA A 89 -6.48 -8.36 6.25
CA ALA A 89 -7.47 -8.26 7.31
C ALA A 89 -8.89 -7.98 6.81
N PRO A 90 -9.14 -7.10 5.81
CA PRO A 90 -10.49 -6.87 5.28
C PRO A 90 -11.18 -8.11 4.71
N ILE A 91 -10.41 -9.08 4.21
CA ILE A 91 -10.95 -10.36 3.74
C ILE A 91 -11.60 -11.10 4.90
N THR A 92 -10.91 -11.14 6.05
CA THR A 92 -11.43 -11.82 7.26
C THR A 92 -12.61 -11.07 7.90
N TYR A 93 -12.66 -9.73 7.77
CA TYR A 93 -13.82 -8.94 8.23
C TYR A 93 -15.10 -9.37 7.50
N LEU A 94 -14.97 -9.77 6.24
CA LEU A 94 -16.06 -10.28 5.39
C LEU A 94 -16.27 -11.78 5.52
N LYS A 95 -15.54 -12.48 6.42
CA LYS A 95 -15.52 -13.93 6.57
C LYS A 95 -14.96 -14.69 5.35
N GLY A 96 -14.35 -14.02 4.43
CA GLY A 96 -13.58 -14.63 3.34
C GLY A 96 -12.25 -15.19 3.86
N THR A 97 -11.61 -15.96 3.01
CA THR A 97 -10.37 -16.69 3.27
C THR A 97 -9.21 -16.04 2.53
N PRO A 98 -8.22 -15.38 3.20
CA PRO A 98 -7.00 -14.97 2.51
C PRO A 98 -6.16 -16.21 2.16
N VAL A 99 -5.71 -16.30 0.91
CA VAL A 99 -4.81 -17.35 0.40
C VAL A 99 -3.46 -16.68 0.09
N PHE A 100 -2.39 -17.13 0.76
CA PHE A 100 -1.10 -16.48 0.67
C PHE A 100 -0.25 -17.05 -0.46
N CYS A 101 0.15 -16.19 -1.43
CA CYS A 101 1.10 -16.55 -2.47
C CYS A 101 2.53 -16.07 -2.11
N ASP A 102 3.55 -16.76 -2.62
CA ASP A 102 4.95 -16.35 -2.45
C ASP A 102 5.25 -15.06 -3.21
N ILE A 103 6.37 -14.46 -2.90
CA ILE A 103 6.88 -13.26 -3.54
C ILE A 103 8.02 -13.60 -4.50
N ASP A 104 8.21 -12.78 -5.51
CA ASP A 104 9.40 -12.81 -6.35
C ASP A 104 10.63 -12.33 -5.57
N ARG A 105 11.77 -12.96 -5.82
CA ARG A 105 13.02 -12.69 -5.09
C ARG A 105 13.64 -11.33 -5.43
N ASP A 106 13.43 -10.87 -6.66
CA ASP A 106 14.10 -9.68 -7.17
C ASP A 106 13.35 -8.40 -6.82
N ASN A 107 12.01 -8.42 -6.89
CA ASN A 107 11.16 -7.27 -6.64
C ASN A 107 10.35 -7.34 -5.34
N TRP A 108 10.33 -8.49 -4.65
CA TRP A 108 9.63 -8.76 -3.38
C TRP A 108 8.09 -8.62 -3.43
N CYS A 109 7.53 -8.49 -4.61
CA CYS A 109 6.09 -8.44 -4.84
C CYS A 109 5.55 -9.84 -5.18
N SER A 110 4.22 -9.99 -5.32
CA SER A 110 3.58 -11.27 -5.64
C SER A 110 4.21 -11.94 -6.85
N ASP A 111 4.60 -13.22 -6.72
CA ASP A 111 5.08 -14.06 -7.83
C ASP A 111 3.89 -14.53 -8.68
N PRO A 112 3.85 -14.22 -9.99
CA PRO A 112 2.79 -14.65 -10.91
C PRO A 112 2.58 -16.16 -10.92
N LYS A 113 3.68 -16.94 -10.83
CA LYS A 113 3.63 -18.40 -10.77
C LYS A 113 2.91 -18.87 -9.51
N SER A 114 3.27 -18.30 -8.35
CA SER A 114 2.63 -18.64 -7.08
C SER A 114 1.16 -18.21 -7.06
N ILE A 115 0.80 -17.06 -7.64
CA ILE A 115 -0.61 -16.68 -7.82
C ILE A 115 -1.36 -17.79 -8.58
N ARG A 116 -0.85 -18.21 -9.75
CA ARG A 116 -1.50 -19.22 -10.60
C ARG A 116 -1.69 -20.55 -9.87
N GLU A 117 -0.69 -21.00 -9.11
CA GLU A 117 -0.72 -22.25 -8.34
C GLU A 117 -1.74 -22.23 -7.20
N ASN A 118 -2.14 -21.05 -6.72
CA ASN A 118 -3.10 -20.86 -5.65
C ASN A 118 -4.55 -20.62 -6.11
N ILE A 119 -4.81 -20.54 -7.42
CA ILE A 119 -6.17 -20.36 -7.95
C ILE A 119 -6.99 -21.63 -7.77
N THR A 120 -8.21 -21.49 -7.22
CA THR A 120 -9.23 -22.53 -7.09
C THR A 120 -10.57 -22.04 -7.63
N ASP A 121 -11.58 -22.89 -7.64
CA ASP A 121 -12.97 -22.54 -7.97
C ASP A 121 -13.62 -21.57 -6.97
N LYS A 122 -13.02 -21.40 -5.79
CA LYS A 122 -13.44 -20.45 -4.74
C LYS A 122 -12.74 -19.10 -4.83
N THR A 123 -11.72 -18.97 -5.66
CA THR A 123 -10.97 -17.71 -5.79
C THR A 123 -11.86 -16.64 -6.44
N LYS A 124 -12.13 -15.55 -5.70
CA LYS A 124 -13.02 -14.46 -6.10
C LYS A 124 -12.31 -13.15 -6.38
N ALA A 125 -11.08 -12.98 -5.89
CA ALA A 125 -10.25 -11.82 -6.20
C ALA A 125 -8.76 -12.16 -6.00
N ILE A 126 -7.91 -11.38 -6.67
CA ILE A 126 -6.47 -11.34 -6.44
C ILE A 126 -6.13 -9.92 -6.00
N ILE A 127 -5.42 -9.77 -4.88
CA ILE A 127 -4.84 -8.49 -4.46
C ILE A 127 -3.33 -8.62 -4.59
N VAL A 128 -2.72 -7.78 -5.40
CA VAL A 128 -1.26 -7.63 -5.46
C VAL A 128 -0.86 -6.37 -4.72
N VAL A 129 0.37 -6.36 -4.20
CA VAL A 129 0.90 -5.22 -3.43
C VAL A 129 2.17 -4.72 -4.09
N ASP A 130 2.22 -3.41 -4.30
CA ASP A 130 3.40 -2.71 -4.79
C ASP A 130 4.34 -2.42 -3.61
N LEU A 131 5.04 -3.46 -3.15
CA LEU A 131 5.74 -3.44 -1.88
C LEU A 131 6.96 -2.52 -1.90
N PHE A 132 7.03 -1.56 -0.97
CA PHE A 132 8.11 -0.57 -0.81
C PHE A 132 8.39 0.26 -2.07
N GLY A 133 7.38 0.42 -2.93
CA GLY A 133 7.47 1.13 -4.20
C GLY A 133 7.88 0.26 -5.39
N ASN A 134 8.30 -0.99 -5.19
CA ASN A 134 8.42 -1.96 -6.27
C ASN A 134 7.03 -2.34 -6.81
N MET A 135 7.01 -2.86 -8.02
CA MET A 135 5.79 -3.38 -8.63
C MET A 135 6.00 -4.82 -9.09
N PRO A 136 4.97 -5.68 -8.98
CA PRO A 136 5.07 -7.05 -9.49
C PRO A 136 5.12 -7.08 -11.02
N HIS A 137 5.31 -8.27 -11.60
CA HIS A 137 5.23 -8.48 -13.04
C HIS A 137 3.78 -8.33 -13.55
N MET A 138 3.32 -7.07 -13.66
CA MET A 138 1.92 -6.73 -13.91
C MET A 138 1.37 -7.31 -15.19
N ASP A 139 2.17 -7.39 -16.28
CA ASP A 139 1.73 -7.99 -17.54
C ASP A 139 1.29 -9.45 -17.37
N GLU A 140 2.04 -10.23 -16.57
CA GLU A 140 1.73 -11.63 -16.33
C GLU A 140 0.53 -11.78 -15.40
N ILE A 141 0.42 -10.94 -14.38
CA ILE A 141 -0.66 -10.99 -13.41
C ILE A 141 -1.99 -10.54 -14.03
N VAL A 142 -1.99 -9.48 -14.84
CA VAL A 142 -3.17 -9.05 -15.60
C VAL A 142 -3.64 -10.19 -16.51
N LYS A 143 -2.72 -10.85 -17.24
CA LYS A 143 -3.06 -12.00 -18.08
C LYS A 143 -3.67 -13.16 -17.26
N ILE A 144 -3.17 -13.44 -16.05
CA ILE A 144 -3.75 -14.45 -15.16
C ILE A 144 -5.18 -14.05 -14.76
N SER A 145 -5.37 -12.80 -14.33
CA SER A 145 -6.70 -12.26 -13.99
C SER A 145 -7.70 -12.41 -15.13
N GLU A 146 -7.30 -12.08 -16.35
CA GLU A 146 -8.13 -12.22 -17.56
C GLU A 146 -8.41 -13.68 -17.91
N GLU A 147 -7.38 -14.56 -17.89
CA GLU A 147 -7.49 -15.98 -18.21
C GLU A 147 -8.48 -16.72 -17.30
N TYR A 148 -8.48 -16.39 -16.02
CA TYR A 148 -9.36 -17.03 -15.03
C TYR A 148 -10.63 -16.22 -14.76
N ASN A 149 -10.78 -15.05 -15.38
CA ASN A 149 -11.89 -14.11 -15.13
C ASN A 149 -12.04 -13.77 -13.62
N ILE A 150 -10.91 -13.53 -12.93
CA ILE A 150 -10.86 -13.19 -11.52
C ILE A 150 -10.46 -11.71 -11.38
N PRO A 151 -11.23 -10.88 -10.66
CA PRO A 151 -10.90 -9.48 -10.42
C PRO A 151 -9.51 -9.29 -9.81
N LEU A 152 -8.68 -8.44 -10.43
CA LEU A 152 -7.38 -7.99 -9.91
C LEU A 152 -7.54 -6.64 -9.22
N ILE A 153 -7.04 -6.54 -8.00
CA ILE A 153 -6.97 -5.31 -7.19
C ILE A 153 -5.50 -4.98 -6.93
N GLU A 154 -5.12 -3.73 -7.14
CA GLU A 154 -3.78 -3.24 -6.91
C GLU A 154 -3.72 -2.47 -5.58
N ASP A 155 -2.99 -2.98 -4.59
CA ASP A 155 -2.70 -2.27 -3.34
C ASP A 155 -1.43 -1.43 -3.54
N SER A 156 -1.63 -0.19 -3.96
CA SER A 156 -0.59 0.81 -4.23
C SER A 156 -0.31 1.70 -3.00
N ALA A 157 -0.56 1.20 -1.79
CA ALA A 157 -0.35 1.96 -0.55
C ALA A 157 1.10 2.43 -0.36
N GLU A 158 2.06 1.87 -1.09
CA GLU A 158 3.50 2.09 -0.94
C GLU A 158 4.20 2.52 -2.23
N SER A 159 3.46 2.69 -3.33
CA SER A 159 4.02 2.91 -4.67
C SER A 159 3.65 4.26 -5.30
N LEU A 160 3.28 5.24 -4.47
CA LEU A 160 2.99 6.58 -4.99
C LEU A 160 4.21 7.13 -5.76
N GLY A 161 4.02 7.43 -7.05
CA GLY A 161 5.08 7.85 -7.95
C GLY A 161 5.78 6.73 -8.72
N SER A 162 5.51 5.45 -8.39
CA SER A 162 6.06 4.31 -9.16
C SER A 162 5.38 4.17 -10.52
N THR A 163 6.14 3.60 -11.48
CA THR A 163 5.60 3.22 -12.80
C THR A 163 6.07 1.82 -13.18
N TYR A 164 5.23 1.09 -13.89
CA TYR A 164 5.56 -0.18 -14.55
C TYR A 164 5.48 0.00 -16.05
N LYS A 165 6.61 -0.08 -16.75
CA LYS A 165 6.72 0.18 -18.21
C LYS A 165 6.06 1.52 -18.60
N GLY A 166 6.28 2.56 -17.79
CA GLY A 166 5.72 3.90 -17.97
C GLY A 166 4.25 4.08 -17.57
N THR A 167 3.55 3.00 -17.18
CA THR A 167 2.19 3.08 -16.62
C THR A 167 2.27 3.27 -15.11
N ARG A 168 1.58 4.29 -14.57
CA ARG A 168 1.59 4.58 -13.12
C ARG A 168 1.01 3.43 -12.30
N ALA A 169 1.62 3.17 -11.14
CA ALA A 169 1.02 2.37 -10.10
C ALA A 169 -0.40 2.88 -9.79
N GLY A 170 -1.32 1.98 -9.52
CA GLY A 170 -2.73 2.30 -9.33
C GLY A 170 -3.58 2.25 -10.60
N LYS A 171 -2.98 1.98 -11.78
CA LYS A 171 -3.72 1.87 -13.05
C LYS A 171 -4.17 0.44 -13.36
N PHE A 172 -3.59 -0.56 -12.74
CA PHE A 172 -3.84 -1.96 -13.08
C PHE A 172 -5.09 -2.53 -12.39
N GLY A 173 -5.66 -3.59 -13.00
CA GLY A 173 -6.84 -4.28 -12.48
C GLY A 173 -8.12 -3.44 -12.48
N ILE A 174 -9.15 -3.97 -11.82
CA ILE A 174 -10.48 -3.35 -11.73
C ILE A 174 -10.52 -2.12 -10.83
N GLY A 175 -9.57 -2.02 -9.90
CA GLY A 175 -9.43 -0.90 -8.96
C GLY A 175 -8.14 -0.98 -8.18
N SER A 176 -7.74 0.14 -7.62
CA SER A 176 -6.54 0.27 -6.82
C SER A 176 -6.77 1.08 -5.56
N VAL A 177 -5.95 0.84 -4.54
CA VAL A 177 -6.06 1.53 -3.25
C VAL A 177 -4.75 2.20 -2.87
N PHE A 178 -4.85 3.38 -2.25
CA PHE A 178 -3.71 4.15 -1.77
C PHE A 178 -3.85 4.46 -0.28
N SER A 179 -2.72 4.61 0.40
CA SER A 179 -2.66 5.00 1.81
C SER A 179 -2.06 6.40 1.97
N PHE A 180 -2.71 7.21 2.78
CA PHE A 180 -2.23 8.50 3.21
C PHE A 180 -1.95 8.53 4.73
N HIS A 181 -1.58 7.36 5.29
CA HIS A 181 -1.12 7.27 6.67
C HIS A 181 0.09 8.19 6.89
N ARG A 182 0.27 8.68 8.13
CA ARG A 182 1.32 9.65 8.52
C ARG A 182 2.75 9.29 8.10
N THR A 183 3.03 8.03 7.75
CA THR A 183 4.36 7.57 7.33
C THR A 183 4.52 7.45 5.82
N LYS A 184 3.46 7.66 5.05
CA LYS A 184 3.50 7.54 3.58
C LYS A 184 4.09 8.79 2.93
N THR A 185 4.47 8.68 1.67
CA THR A 185 5.07 9.77 0.88
C THR A 185 4.17 11.00 0.85
N LEU A 186 2.89 10.81 0.61
CA LEU A 186 1.82 11.78 0.75
C LEU A 186 0.96 11.40 1.95
N THR A 187 0.65 12.34 2.82
CA THR A 187 -0.09 12.06 4.05
C THR A 187 -1.28 12.98 4.28
N THR A 188 -2.30 12.42 4.94
CA THR A 188 -3.40 13.16 5.58
C THR A 188 -3.47 12.89 7.09
N GLY A 189 -2.39 12.32 7.66
CA GLY A 189 -2.37 11.76 9.01
C GLY A 189 -2.91 10.34 9.02
N GLU A 190 -4.16 10.18 8.73
CA GLU A 190 -4.87 8.96 8.32
C GLU A 190 -5.66 9.26 7.05
N GLY A 191 -5.74 8.31 6.12
CA GLY A 191 -6.47 8.47 4.88
C GLY A 191 -6.23 7.34 3.90
N GLY A 192 -7.14 7.20 2.94
CA GLY A 192 -7.02 6.29 1.82
C GLY A 192 -7.77 6.80 0.61
N MET A 193 -7.46 6.22 -0.54
CA MET A 193 -8.15 6.46 -1.81
C MET A 193 -8.39 5.13 -2.51
N LEU A 194 -9.59 4.92 -2.98
CA LEU A 194 -9.95 3.86 -3.93
C LEU A 194 -10.09 4.50 -5.32
N LEU A 195 -9.43 3.94 -6.32
CA LEU A 195 -9.54 4.37 -7.71
C LEU A 195 -10.23 3.30 -8.55
N LEU A 196 -11.15 3.70 -9.43
CA LEU A 196 -11.98 2.84 -10.25
C LEU A 196 -12.19 3.42 -11.66
N ASP A 197 -12.49 2.55 -12.64
CA ASP A 197 -12.91 2.94 -13.98
C ASP A 197 -14.36 2.52 -14.30
N ASP A 198 -14.89 1.51 -13.61
CA ASP A 198 -16.27 1.03 -13.77
C ASP A 198 -17.25 1.94 -13.01
N GLU A 199 -18.23 2.49 -13.73
CA GLU A 199 -19.19 3.45 -13.17
C GLU A 199 -20.18 2.80 -12.20
N GLU A 200 -20.61 1.58 -12.47
CA GLU A 200 -21.59 0.89 -11.61
C GLU A 200 -20.93 0.47 -10.29
N LEU A 201 -19.69 -0.02 -10.34
CA LEU A 201 -18.91 -0.32 -9.14
C LEU A 201 -18.61 0.97 -8.35
N TYR A 202 -18.28 2.07 -9.02
CA TYR A 202 -18.10 3.38 -8.38
C TYR A 202 -19.35 3.82 -7.64
N LYS A 203 -20.52 3.79 -8.31
CA LYS A 203 -21.82 4.15 -7.68
C LYS A 203 -22.09 3.29 -6.44
N LYS A 204 -21.91 1.98 -6.55
CA LYS A 204 -22.08 1.05 -5.44
C LYS A 204 -21.15 1.38 -4.28
N CYS A 205 -19.87 1.59 -4.53
CA CYS A 205 -18.89 1.95 -3.51
C CYS A 205 -19.23 3.30 -2.84
N MET A 206 -19.66 4.30 -3.61
CA MET A 206 -20.05 5.61 -3.06
C MET A 206 -21.27 5.51 -2.14
N ILE A 207 -22.28 4.74 -2.54
CA ILE A 207 -23.49 4.49 -1.74
C ILE A 207 -23.12 3.71 -0.47
N TRP A 208 -22.36 2.64 -0.60
CA TRP A 208 -21.97 1.79 0.55
C TRP A 208 -21.03 2.49 1.52
N ARG A 209 -20.22 3.44 1.05
CA ARG A 209 -19.36 4.29 1.88
C ARG A 209 -20.13 5.15 2.88
N ASP A 210 -21.39 5.48 2.59
CA ASP A 210 -22.19 6.43 3.38
C ASP A 210 -23.60 5.93 3.71
N HIS A 211 -23.69 4.82 4.47
CA HIS A 211 -24.94 4.27 5.01
C HIS A 211 -25.99 3.89 3.95
N GLY A 212 -25.59 3.51 2.73
CA GLY A 212 -26.54 3.20 1.67
C GLY A 212 -27.22 4.43 1.06
N ARG A 213 -26.63 5.63 1.21
CA ARG A 213 -27.17 6.89 0.70
C ARG A 213 -26.46 7.33 -0.57
N ASP A 214 -27.20 7.85 -1.53
CA ASP A 214 -26.67 8.36 -2.79
C ASP A 214 -26.28 9.86 -2.75
N GLY A 215 -26.44 10.53 -1.60
CA GLY A 215 -26.21 11.97 -1.46
C GLY A 215 -24.79 12.44 -1.78
N ALA A 216 -23.79 11.53 -1.67
CA ALA A 216 -22.41 11.82 -2.04
C ALA A 216 -22.11 11.59 -3.54
N LEU A 217 -23.04 11.01 -4.31
CA LEU A 217 -22.92 10.87 -5.76
C LEU A 217 -23.10 12.22 -6.46
N PRO A 218 -22.49 12.40 -7.66
CA PRO A 218 -22.84 13.50 -8.55
C PRO A 218 -24.35 13.53 -8.81
N PRO A 219 -24.99 14.72 -8.95
CA PRO A 219 -26.44 14.83 -9.06
C PRO A 219 -27.07 13.98 -10.17
N HIS A 220 -26.39 13.83 -11.33
CA HIS A 220 -26.88 13.04 -12.46
C HIS A 220 -26.83 11.51 -12.23
N MET A 221 -26.14 11.06 -11.19
CA MET A 221 -26.06 9.64 -10.82
C MET A 221 -27.01 9.27 -9.65
N ARG A 222 -27.66 10.25 -9.04
CA ARG A 222 -28.56 10.01 -7.89
C ARG A 222 -29.92 9.46 -8.34
N ASN A 223 -30.51 8.62 -7.50
CA ASN A 223 -31.88 8.18 -7.70
C ASN A 223 -32.85 9.34 -7.31
N PRO A 224 -33.64 9.87 -8.26
CA PRO A 224 -34.56 10.98 -7.98
C PRO A 224 -35.69 10.61 -7.01
N ASN A 225 -35.91 9.31 -6.76
CA ASN A 225 -36.95 8.80 -5.87
C ASN A 225 -36.44 8.47 -4.48
N THR A 226 -35.16 8.72 -4.17
CA THR A 226 -34.58 8.47 -2.85
C THR A 226 -35.33 9.26 -1.78
N LYS A 227 -35.86 8.56 -0.78
CA LYS A 227 -36.56 9.18 0.35
C LYS A 227 -35.55 9.57 1.44
N MET A 228 -35.70 10.77 2.00
CA MET A 228 -34.88 11.25 3.10
C MET A 228 -34.98 10.29 4.31
N TYR A 229 -33.86 9.92 4.90
CA TYR A 229 -33.73 9.00 6.06
C TYR A 229 -34.27 7.59 5.83
N PHE A 230 -34.46 7.18 4.59
CA PHE A 230 -34.85 5.82 4.24
C PHE A 230 -33.68 5.09 3.60
N ASN A 231 -33.09 4.13 4.33
CA ASN A 231 -31.96 3.31 3.89
C ASN A 231 -32.45 1.92 3.56
N GLU A 232 -32.19 1.45 2.36
CA GLU A 232 -32.63 0.12 1.89
C GLU A 232 -31.71 -1.00 2.39
N GLU A 233 -30.44 -0.66 2.68
CA GLU A 233 -29.41 -1.61 3.08
C GLU A 233 -28.62 -1.12 4.30
N VAL A 234 -28.10 -2.08 5.06
CA VAL A 234 -27.10 -1.81 6.12
C VAL A 234 -25.72 -1.81 5.49
N THR A 235 -25.09 -0.66 5.47
CA THR A 235 -23.73 -0.48 4.90
C THR A 235 -22.83 0.28 5.87
N TYR A 236 -21.75 0.88 5.39
CA TYR A 236 -20.69 1.45 6.21
C TYR A 236 -20.80 2.97 6.34
N LYS A 237 -20.02 3.52 7.30
CA LYS A 237 -19.73 4.96 7.41
C LYS A 237 -18.21 5.16 7.24
N TYR A 238 -17.75 5.20 5.99
CA TYR A 238 -16.35 5.40 5.61
C TYR A 238 -16.13 6.76 4.92
N MET A 239 -16.93 7.75 5.31
CA MET A 239 -16.78 9.11 4.82
C MET A 239 -15.55 9.78 5.41
N PRO A 240 -14.64 10.34 4.58
CA PRO A 240 -13.60 11.23 5.04
C PRO A 240 -14.21 12.59 5.44
N PHE A 241 -13.43 13.42 6.09
CA PHE A 241 -13.84 14.80 6.36
C PHE A 241 -12.96 15.81 5.60
N ASN A 242 -13.49 17.02 5.42
CA ASN A 242 -12.92 18.00 4.51
C ASN A 242 -11.52 18.49 4.91
N LEU A 243 -11.21 18.59 6.22
CA LEU A 243 -9.88 18.98 6.71
C LEU A 243 -8.82 17.91 6.37
N GLN A 244 -9.16 16.63 6.49
CA GLN A 244 -8.29 15.52 6.09
C GLN A 244 -7.99 15.59 4.58
N ALA A 245 -8.99 15.83 3.76
CA ALA A 245 -8.83 15.98 2.33
C ALA A 245 -8.05 17.24 1.94
N ALA A 246 -8.17 18.32 2.70
CA ALA A 246 -7.42 19.56 2.48
C ALA A 246 -5.90 19.35 2.63
N ILE A 247 -5.46 18.60 3.65
CA ILE A 247 -4.05 18.22 3.80
C ILE A 247 -3.62 17.38 2.59
N GLY A 248 -4.40 16.34 2.24
CA GLY A 248 -4.10 15.47 1.11
C GLY A 248 -4.00 16.20 -0.21
N TYR A 249 -4.90 17.13 -0.46
CA TYR A 249 -4.90 17.95 -1.65
C TYR A 249 -3.67 18.87 -1.72
N ALA A 250 -3.30 19.53 -0.62
CA ALA A 250 -2.12 20.36 -0.56
C ALA A 250 -0.83 19.54 -0.77
N GLN A 251 -0.72 18.37 -0.14
CA GLN A 251 0.38 17.43 -0.35
C GLN A 251 0.44 16.94 -1.81
N PHE A 252 -0.72 16.65 -2.40
CA PHE A 252 -0.82 16.22 -3.80
C PHE A 252 -0.30 17.26 -4.78
N GLN A 253 -0.51 18.53 -4.53
CA GLN A 253 0.03 19.62 -5.35
C GLN A 253 1.57 19.68 -5.37
N ARG A 254 2.21 18.98 -4.43
CA ARG A 254 3.68 18.85 -4.30
C ARG A 254 4.16 17.41 -4.57
N ILE A 255 3.36 16.57 -5.23
CA ILE A 255 3.61 15.14 -5.35
C ILE A 255 4.99 14.83 -5.94
N ASP A 256 5.38 15.52 -7.00
CA ASP A 256 6.68 15.28 -7.67
C ASP A 256 7.86 15.65 -6.77
N GLU A 257 7.74 16.72 -5.97
CA GLU A 257 8.74 17.09 -4.96
C GLU A 257 8.86 16.01 -3.87
N LEU A 258 7.72 15.53 -3.36
CA LEU A 258 7.68 14.54 -2.29
C LEU A 258 8.24 13.19 -2.74
N VAL A 259 7.87 12.73 -3.93
CA VAL A 259 8.40 11.51 -4.55
C VAL A 259 9.90 11.68 -4.83
N GLY A 260 10.31 12.81 -5.41
CA GLY A 260 11.71 13.10 -5.71
C GLY A 260 12.61 13.04 -4.46
N LYS A 261 12.13 13.49 -3.31
CA LYS A 261 12.86 13.35 -2.03
C LYS A 261 13.05 11.90 -1.63
N LYS A 262 12.06 11.04 -1.87
CA LYS A 262 12.13 9.60 -1.54
C LYS A 262 13.09 8.85 -2.46
N VAL A 263 13.02 9.11 -3.75
CA VAL A 263 13.96 8.55 -4.73
C VAL A 263 15.38 8.98 -4.42
N TYR A 264 15.59 10.26 -4.09
CA TYR A 264 16.92 10.77 -3.67
C TYR A 264 17.47 9.99 -2.46
N GLN A 265 16.65 9.72 -1.44
CA GLN A 265 17.07 8.95 -0.25
C GLN A 265 17.50 7.53 -0.61
N LEU A 266 16.75 6.83 -1.46
CA LEU A 266 17.08 5.50 -1.94
C LEU A 266 18.44 5.51 -2.65
N GLU A 267 18.63 6.42 -3.62
CA GLU A 267 19.88 6.52 -4.38
C GLU A 267 21.08 6.91 -3.49
N PHE A 268 20.86 7.76 -2.48
CA PHE A 268 21.90 8.09 -1.50
C PHE A 268 22.39 6.85 -0.76
N TYR A 269 21.48 6.03 -0.21
CA TYR A 269 21.83 4.80 0.49
C TYR A 269 22.54 3.80 -0.42
N LYS A 270 22.04 3.58 -1.63
CA LYS A 270 22.66 2.69 -2.63
C LYS A 270 24.10 3.10 -2.95
N ASN A 271 24.32 4.38 -3.22
CA ASN A 271 25.62 4.93 -3.57
C ASN A 271 26.61 4.76 -2.41
N GLU A 272 26.21 5.17 -1.19
CA GLU A 272 27.07 5.10 -0.01
C GLU A 272 27.39 3.66 0.42
N LEU A 273 26.48 2.72 0.20
CA LEU A 273 26.64 1.30 0.57
C LEU A 273 27.10 0.42 -0.59
N SER A 274 27.38 1.00 -1.77
CA SER A 274 27.75 0.26 -2.98
C SER A 274 29.00 -0.65 -2.86
N LYS A 275 29.87 -0.36 -1.89
CA LYS A 275 31.07 -1.18 -1.60
C LYS A 275 30.82 -2.27 -0.57
N VAL A 276 29.68 -2.32 0.07
CA VAL A 276 29.27 -3.43 0.96
C VAL A 276 28.70 -4.53 0.07
N PRO A 277 29.33 -5.71 0.00
CA PRO A 277 28.87 -6.77 -0.87
C PRO A 277 27.55 -7.37 -0.39
N ASP A 278 26.84 -8.06 -1.26
CA ASP A 278 25.69 -8.88 -0.94
C ASP A 278 24.57 -8.12 -0.20
N LEU A 279 24.26 -6.89 -0.69
CA LEU A 279 23.10 -6.11 -0.29
C LEU A 279 22.16 -5.95 -1.49
N GLN A 280 20.86 -6.18 -1.27
CA GLN A 280 19.80 -5.91 -2.25
C GLN A 280 18.92 -4.77 -1.76
N PHE A 281 18.54 -3.85 -2.65
CA PHE A 281 17.66 -2.73 -2.36
C PHE A 281 16.37 -2.81 -3.18
N ASN A 282 15.33 -2.08 -2.77
CA ASN A 282 14.13 -1.82 -3.57
C ASN A 282 14.46 -0.81 -4.68
N GLU A 283 15.24 -1.25 -5.65
CA GLU A 283 15.84 -0.36 -6.63
C GLU A 283 15.03 -0.20 -7.92
N GLN A 284 15.44 0.78 -8.73
CA GLN A 284 14.98 0.96 -10.10
C GLN A 284 15.35 -0.25 -10.96
N SER A 285 14.51 -0.59 -11.93
CA SER A 285 14.78 -1.60 -12.93
C SER A 285 14.42 -1.09 -14.32
N ASP A 286 14.74 -1.88 -15.36
CA ASP A 286 14.40 -1.50 -16.75
C ASP A 286 12.88 -1.37 -17.00
N ILE A 287 12.06 -1.97 -16.13
CA ILE A 287 10.60 -2.01 -16.28
C ILE A 287 9.85 -1.31 -15.14
N VAL A 288 10.51 -1.01 -14.03
CA VAL A 288 9.91 -0.34 -12.86
C VAL A 288 10.70 0.88 -12.48
N GLU A 289 10.07 2.05 -12.51
CA GLU A 289 10.55 3.25 -11.82
C GLU A 289 9.96 3.21 -10.42
N ASN A 290 10.81 3.09 -9.40
CA ASN A 290 10.39 2.93 -8.01
C ASN A 290 10.20 4.31 -7.33
N GLY A 291 9.02 4.59 -6.81
CA GLY A 291 8.70 5.82 -6.05
C GLY A 291 9.30 5.86 -4.64
N ALA A 292 9.93 4.75 -4.22
CA ALA A 292 10.77 4.64 -3.02
C ALA A 292 10.12 5.15 -1.71
N TRP A 293 8.86 4.75 -1.43
CA TRP A 293 8.23 5.14 -0.17
C TRP A 293 9.18 5.08 1.03
N ILE A 294 9.93 4.00 1.15
CA ILE A 294 10.98 3.82 2.15
C ILE A 294 12.13 3.02 1.53
N THR A 295 13.36 3.38 1.86
CA THR A 295 14.52 2.57 1.45
C THR A 295 14.51 1.26 2.23
N THR A 296 14.43 0.16 1.52
CA THR A 296 14.45 -1.19 2.06
C THR A 296 15.72 -1.90 1.61
N MET A 297 16.35 -2.63 2.50
CA MET A 297 17.59 -3.38 2.26
C MET A 297 17.40 -4.81 2.74
N VAL A 298 17.77 -5.77 1.90
CA VAL A 298 17.89 -7.19 2.26
C VAL A 298 19.38 -7.53 2.39
N ILE A 299 19.75 -7.95 3.59
CA ILE A 299 21.14 -8.30 3.93
C ILE A 299 21.45 -9.70 3.39
N GLY A 300 22.51 -9.84 2.63
CA GLY A 300 22.91 -11.12 2.03
C GLY A 300 23.38 -12.14 3.07
N LYS A 301 23.30 -13.42 2.69
CA LYS A 301 23.64 -14.54 3.58
C LYS A 301 25.13 -14.55 3.97
N SER A 302 26.00 -13.93 3.17
CA SER A 302 27.44 -13.84 3.46
C SER A 302 27.76 -13.09 4.76
N HIS A 303 26.87 -12.20 5.21
CA HIS A 303 27.04 -11.45 6.46
C HIS A 303 26.71 -12.28 7.70
N ASN A 304 26.08 -13.43 7.56
CA ASN A 304 25.70 -14.33 8.65
C ASN A 304 25.01 -13.62 9.83
N ILE A 305 24.09 -12.72 9.50
CA ILE A 305 23.30 -11.94 10.45
C ILE A 305 21.82 -11.96 10.05
N ASP A 306 20.92 -12.17 11.01
CA ASP A 306 19.48 -12.02 10.81
C ASP A 306 19.02 -10.58 11.11
N LYS A 307 17.79 -10.25 10.69
CA LYS A 307 17.25 -8.89 10.86
C LYS A 307 17.11 -8.46 12.32
N GLU A 308 16.74 -9.37 13.22
CA GLU A 308 16.54 -9.05 14.64
C GLU A 308 17.87 -8.67 15.29
N THR A 309 18.92 -9.44 15.01
CA THR A 309 20.29 -9.16 15.46
C THR A 309 20.81 -7.85 14.87
N PHE A 310 20.58 -7.63 13.57
CA PHE A 310 20.97 -6.38 12.92
C PHE A 310 20.24 -5.17 13.50
N ILE A 311 18.90 -5.24 13.65
CA ILE A 311 18.10 -4.16 14.24
C ILE A 311 18.58 -3.84 15.66
N LYS A 312 18.86 -4.87 16.46
CA LYS A 312 19.39 -4.67 17.82
C LYS A 312 20.72 -3.94 17.81
N LYS A 313 21.71 -4.39 16.99
CA LYS A 313 23.01 -3.73 16.87
C LYS A 313 22.88 -2.26 16.43
N MET A 314 22.04 -1.98 15.43
CA MET A 314 21.80 -0.62 14.95
C MET A 314 21.12 0.25 16.03
N SER A 315 20.19 -0.31 16.80
CA SER A 315 19.57 0.38 17.94
C SER A 315 20.58 0.72 19.03
N ASP A 316 21.51 -0.20 19.34
CA ASP A 316 22.60 0.04 20.31
C ASP A 316 23.55 1.17 19.83
N LEU A 317 23.64 1.39 18.51
CA LEU A 317 24.36 2.50 17.86
C LEU A 317 23.51 3.78 17.70
N GLY A 318 22.28 3.79 18.23
CA GLY A 318 21.37 4.94 18.17
C GLY A 318 20.72 5.16 16.82
N VAL A 319 20.67 4.15 15.94
CA VAL A 319 20.03 4.21 14.64
C VAL A 319 18.73 3.38 14.65
N PRO A 320 17.55 4.02 14.46
CA PRO A 320 16.29 3.29 14.36
C PRO A 320 16.23 2.53 13.04
N ILE A 321 15.87 1.26 13.10
CA ILE A 321 15.64 0.38 11.94
C ILE A 321 14.29 -0.31 12.14
N ARG A 322 13.50 -0.48 11.07
CA ARG A 322 12.29 -1.29 11.11
C ARG A 322 12.52 -2.63 10.39
N PRO A 323 11.90 -3.72 10.88
CA PRO A 323 11.96 -4.98 10.18
C PRO A 323 11.23 -4.88 8.83
N PHE A 324 11.66 -5.68 7.86
CA PHE A 324 10.80 -6.08 6.75
C PHE A 324 9.54 -6.74 7.29
N PHE A 325 8.43 -6.68 6.58
CA PHE A 325 7.19 -7.31 7.03
C PHE A 325 7.39 -8.80 7.29
N TYR A 326 6.83 -9.28 8.40
CA TYR A 326 6.78 -10.70 8.68
C TYR A 326 5.80 -11.37 7.71
N PRO A 327 6.06 -12.62 7.30
CA PRO A 327 5.08 -13.41 6.56
C PRO A 327 3.74 -13.43 7.28
N LEU A 328 2.65 -13.16 6.57
CA LEU A 328 1.33 -13.04 7.18
C LEU A 328 0.89 -14.34 7.87
N SER A 329 1.22 -15.51 7.28
CA SER A 329 0.91 -16.81 7.88
C SER A 329 1.66 -17.08 9.19
N GLN A 330 2.76 -16.33 9.47
CA GLN A 330 3.46 -16.38 10.76
C GLN A 330 2.71 -15.62 11.86
N LEU A 331 1.86 -14.67 11.49
CA LEU A 331 1.15 -13.85 12.47
C LEU A 331 0.06 -14.66 13.18
N PRO A 332 -0.12 -14.53 14.51
CA PRO A 332 -1.10 -15.29 15.26
C PRO A 332 -2.53 -15.29 14.69
N PRO A 333 -3.07 -14.18 14.13
CA PRO A 333 -4.40 -14.17 13.52
C PRO A 333 -4.56 -15.12 12.34
N PHE A 334 -3.47 -15.40 11.61
CA PHE A 334 -3.47 -16.22 10.39
C PHE A 334 -2.78 -17.58 10.56
N SER A 335 -2.13 -17.84 11.71
CA SER A 335 -1.35 -19.06 11.94
C SER A 335 -2.18 -20.34 12.01
N LYS A 336 -3.51 -20.22 12.16
CA LYS A 336 -4.46 -21.34 12.19
C LYS A 336 -5.39 -21.37 10.98
N ALA A 337 -5.31 -20.34 10.15
CA ALA A 337 -6.18 -20.17 9.00
C ALA A 337 -5.33 -20.32 7.74
N ILE A 338 -5.71 -21.31 6.95
CA ILE A 338 -5.60 -21.26 5.51
C ILE A 338 -4.24 -21.70 4.99
N PHE A 339 -4.15 -22.96 4.88
CA PHE A 339 -3.26 -23.64 3.96
C PHE A 339 -3.72 -23.35 2.53
N SER A 340 -2.81 -23.14 1.60
CA SER A 340 -3.16 -23.16 0.18
C SER A 340 -4.01 -24.43 -0.10
N PRO A 341 -5.21 -24.29 -0.69
CA PRO A 341 -6.08 -25.47 -0.96
C PRO A 341 -5.46 -26.48 -1.91
N SER A 342 -4.41 -26.08 -2.65
CA SER A 342 -3.66 -26.92 -3.58
C SER A 342 -2.54 -27.74 -2.92
N LEU A 343 -2.36 -27.63 -1.58
CA LEU A 343 -1.30 -28.37 -0.90
C LEU A 343 -1.51 -29.88 -0.92
N PRO A 344 -0.46 -30.66 -1.25
CA PRO A 344 -0.43 -32.08 -0.96
C PRO A 344 -0.65 -32.29 0.55
N LYS A 345 -1.52 -33.27 0.91
CA LYS A 345 -1.71 -33.68 2.31
C LYS A 345 -0.34 -34.00 2.94
N GLY A 346 0.00 -33.25 3.99
CA GLY A 346 1.25 -33.41 4.74
C GLY A 346 2.23 -32.22 4.65
N LEU A 347 1.91 -31.17 3.87
CA LEU A 347 2.64 -29.91 3.90
C LEU A 347 1.77 -28.86 4.63
N GLU A 348 1.77 -28.93 5.95
CA GLU A 348 0.94 -28.08 6.81
C GLU A 348 1.64 -26.76 7.23
N ASP A 349 2.71 -26.35 6.51
CA ASP A 349 3.53 -25.21 6.89
C ASP A 349 3.87 -24.33 5.68
N ASN A 350 3.32 -23.13 5.62
CA ASN A 350 3.60 -22.15 4.56
C ASN A 350 5.08 -21.80 4.42
N ARG A 351 5.90 -22.02 5.47
CA ARG A 351 7.37 -21.86 5.41
C ARG A 351 8.03 -22.74 4.34
N ASN A 352 7.43 -23.88 4.07
CA ASN A 352 7.94 -24.84 3.06
C ASN A 352 7.43 -24.56 1.65
N ILE A 353 6.52 -23.59 1.50
CA ILE A 353 5.87 -23.24 0.24
C ILE A 353 6.31 -21.83 -0.18
N ASN A 354 6.03 -20.84 0.63
CA ASN A 354 6.36 -19.45 0.40
C ASN A 354 7.79 -19.15 0.87
N THR A 355 8.75 -19.95 0.35
CA THR A 355 10.14 -19.99 0.84
C THR A 355 10.88 -18.68 0.62
N VAL A 356 10.57 -17.97 -0.45
CA VAL A 356 11.18 -16.67 -0.75
C VAL A 356 10.73 -15.63 0.25
N SER A 357 9.45 -15.59 0.56
CA SER A 357 8.86 -14.69 1.57
C SER A 357 9.54 -14.82 2.92
N TYR A 358 9.74 -16.05 3.39
CA TYR A 358 10.39 -16.31 4.68
C TYR A 358 11.90 -16.00 4.66
N ASP A 359 12.59 -16.31 3.57
CA ASP A 359 14.03 -16.02 3.41
C ASP A 359 14.28 -14.51 3.36
N VAL A 360 13.55 -13.77 2.52
CA VAL A 360 13.69 -12.32 2.37
C VAL A 360 13.29 -11.61 3.66
N SER A 361 12.13 -11.95 4.22
CA SER A 361 11.64 -11.34 5.47
C SER A 361 12.62 -11.49 6.62
N ASN A 362 13.33 -12.62 6.71
CA ASN A 362 14.29 -12.88 7.80
C ASN A 362 15.56 -12.01 7.74
N ARG A 363 15.83 -11.37 6.61
CA ARG A 363 17.05 -10.59 6.36
C ARG A 363 16.78 -9.15 5.94
N GLY A 364 15.52 -8.81 5.68
CA GLY A 364 15.10 -7.52 5.18
C GLY A 364 14.87 -6.51 6.30
N VAL A 365 15.27 -5.27 6.06
CA VAL A 365 15.09 -4.13 6.97
C VAL A 365 14.76 -2.85 6.20
N ASN A 366 14.03 -1.95 6.85
CA ASN A 366 13.73 -0.62 6.33
C ASN A 366 14.63 0.41 7.03
N LEU A 367 15.24 1.28 6.24
CA LEU A 367 16.17 2.30 6.69
C LEU A 367 15.46 3.63 7.02
N PRO A 368 16.02 4.47 7.90
CA PRO A 368 15.49 5.80 8.21
C PRO A 368 15.36 6.66 6.96
N GLY A 369 14.26 7.40 6.82
CA GLY A 369 13.99 8.17 5.60
C GLY A 369 12.91 9.23 5.78
N SER A 370 12.89 9.98 6.90
CA SER A 370 11.97 11.10 7.04
C SER A 370 12.42 12.32 6.21
N ALA A 371 11.47 13.18 5.86
CA ALA A 371 11.74 14.43 5.15
C ALA A 371 12.59 15.44 5.96
N ARG A 372 12.79 15.19 7.26
CA ARG A 372 13.58 16.04 8.15
C ARG A 372 15.08 15.69 8.17
N MET A 373 15.44 14.51 7.67
CA MET A 373 16.83 14.04 7.61
C MET A 373 17.61 14.78 6.55
N LYS A 374 18.90 14.98 6.82
CA LYS A 374 19.88 15.62 5.92
C LYS A 374 20.94 14.60 5.49
N ASP A 375 21.74 14.94 4.51
CA ASP A 375 22.80 14.09 3.98
C ASP A 375 23.76 13.58 5.07
N ASP A 376 24.12 14.42 6.05
CA ASP A 376 24.96 14.03 7.19
C ASP A 376 24.28 12.96 8.08
N ASP A 377 22.94 12.97 8.15
CA ASP A 377 22.18 11.96 8.90
C ASP A 377 22.18 10.63 8.13
N PHE A 378 21.93 10.67 6.82
CA PHE A 378 22.00 9.50 5.94
C PHE A 378 23.40 8.89 5.93
N LYS A 379 24.44 9.73 5.81
CA LYS A 379 25.82 9.28 5.85
C LYS A 379 26.16 8.58 7.17
N TYR A 380 25.71 9.14 8.29
CA TYR A 380 25.89 8.51 9.61
C TYR A 380 25.25 7.14 9.68
N VAL A 381 24.02 6.99 9.18
CA VAL A 381 23.34 5.70 9.11
C VAL A 381 24.15 4.70 8.27
N CYS A 382 24.63 5.11 7.11
CA CYS A 382 25.47 4.26 6.24
C CYS A 382 26.77 3.82 6.93
N ASP A 383 27.44 4.73 7.65
CA ASP A 383 28.68 4.40 8.38
C ASP A 383 28.40 3.38 9.50
N LYS A 384 27.24 3.48 10.17
CA LYS A 384 26.81 2.50 11.17
C LYS A 384 26.40 1.16 10.60
N ILE A 385 25.80 1.15 9.42
CA ILE A 385 25.53 -0.09 8.67
C ILE A 385 26.86 -0.80 8.31
N LYS A 386 27.83 -0.06 7.77
CA LYS A 386 29.16 -0.61 7.45
C LYS A 386 29.84 -1.19 8.69
N GLU A 387 29.80 -0.47 9.83
CA GLU A 387 30.34 -0.93 11.12
C GLU A 387 29.66 -2.22 11.61
N CYS A 388 28.36 -2.34 11.38
CA CYS A 388 27.55 -3.47 11.84
C CYS A 388 27.76 -4.75 11.01
N LEU A 389 28.10 -4.59 9.71
CA LEU A 389 28.26 -5.67 8.73
C LEU A 389 29.74 -6.04 8.49
N SER A 390 30.68 -5.30 9.04
CA SER A 390 32.11 -5.65 9.02
C SER A 390 32.43 -6.71 10.10
#